data_938812632f4959c439fca1356b26ddb4
#
_entry.id   938812632f4959c439fca1356b26ddb4
#
_cell.length_a   1.000
_cell.length_b   1.000
_cell.length_c   1.000
_cell.angle_alpha   90.00
_cell.angle_beta   90.00
_cell.angle_gamma   90.00
#
_symmetry.space_group_name_H-M   'P 1'
#
loop_
_entity.id
_entity.type
_entity.pdbx_description
1 polymer ?
#
loop_
_entity_poly.entity_id
_entity_poly.type
_entity_poly.pdbx_seq_one_letter_code
_entity_poly.pdbx_strand_id
1 'polypeptide(L)'
;PDCYAQYFVVPHHDFMYGTLTSTYAVSRDFNPGPFGAFEMVKNAIVPLINHPLIDSIPEMKAINLLLFNISSQQVADIYGPFPYVDYKGNKVANPFEYNDLRSIYTNIEANVDSIVNCLNYFVNRPDWYKARVMSLIGQHTRLTQDWYNPGEDLSRWVRLANSLKLRMAMHLTKVDPELAQKWAEEAVASGVIEAGDQQAMLQPAMLGFDHPLLVISNSWGDIRLSASFESLLKSLNHPYVNNVFARNSAQMTHAKTREVTPADSLVVGMREGIPTGIGQSADNNPQIGYSGFNPENIVMAPIY
;
A
#
# COMPACT_ATOMS: atom_id res chain seq x y z
N PRO A 1 2.38 10.65 -3.54
CA PRO A 1 0.94 10.99 -3.72
C PRO A 1 0.40 11.82 -2.57
N ASP A 2 0.68 11.47 -1.32
CA ASP A 2 0.02 12.05 -0.14
C ASP A 2 0.32 13.53 0.09
N CYS A 3 1.52 13.98 -0.30
CA CYS A 3 1.87 15.41 -0.26
C CYS A 3 1.11 16.21 -1.33
N TYR A 4 0.86 15.63 -2.52
CA TYR A 4 0.04 16.27 -3.54
C TYR A 4 -1.44 16.36 -3.14
N ALA A 5 -1.92 15.40 -2.36
CA ALA A 5 -3.25 15.42 -1.76
C ALA A 5 -3.36 16.30 -0.51
N GLN A 6 -2.27 16.97 -0.12
CA GLN A 6 -2.20 17.83 1.06
C GLN A 6 -2.49 17.09 2.38
N TYR A 7 -2.19 15.80 2.46
CA TYR A 7 -2.22 15.09 3.74
C TYR A 7 -0.95 15.34 4.54
N PHE A 8 0.19 15.44 3.84
CA PHE A 8 1.51 15.66 4.44
C PHE A 8 2.25 16.78 3.76
N VAL A 9 3.17 17.39 4.51
CA VAL A 9 4.09 18.42 4.05
C VAL A 9 5.52 17.99 4.32
N VAL A 10 6.42 18.30 3.39
CA VAL A 10 7.86 18.07 3.52
C VAL A 10 8.49 19.29 4.20
N PRO A 11 9.07 19.14 5.40
CA PRO A 11 9.68 20.27 6.12
C PRO A 11 11.11 20.60 5.70
N HIS A 12 11.84 19.67 5.07
CA HIS A 12 13.23 19.84 4.69
C HIS A 12 13.42 20.41 3.30
N HIS A 13 14.45 21.27 3.14
CA HIS A 13 14.85 21.75 1.82
C HIS A 13 15.70 20.74 1.05
N ASP A 14 16.39 19.85 1.75
CA ASP A 14 17.30 18.86 1.13
C ASP A 14 16.58 17.60 0.63
N PHE A 15 15.30 17.44 0.94
CA PHE A 15 14.53 16.30 0.48
C PHE A 15 14.43 16.30 -1.04
N MET A 16 14.86 15.20 -1.66
CA MET A 16 14.83 15.01 -3.12
C MET A 16 15.48 16.18 -3.90
N TYR A 17 16.64 16.67 -3.43
CA TYR A 17 17.43 17.72 -4.09
C TYR A 17 16.64 19.03 -4.32
N GLY A 18 15.76 19.39 -3.40
CA GLY A 18 14.94 20.59 -3.49
C GLY A 18 13.71 20.49 -4.38
N THR A 19 13.41 19.32 -4.92
CA THR A 19 12.12 19.06 -5.57
C THR A 19 11.09 18.70 -4.54
N LEU A 20 10.18 19.62 -4.28
CA LEU A 20 9.25 19.52 -3.18
C LEU A 20 7.86 19.15 -3.67
N THR A 21 7.40 18.00 -3.25
CA THR A 21 6.04 17.56 -3.52
C THR A 21 5.00 18.51 -2.92
N SER A 22 5.30 19.13 -1.79
CA SER A 22 4.44 20.12 -1.12
C SER A 22 4.36 21.48 -1.85
N THR A 23 5.27 21.76 -2.78
CA THR A 23 5.23 22.91 -3.68
C THR A 23 4.76 22.56 -5.08
N TYR A 24 4.26 21.34 -5.29
CA TYR A 24 3.83 20.80 -6.59
C TYR A 24 4.92 20.78 -7.67
N ALA A 25 6.19 20.82 -7.27
CA ALA A 25 7.30 20.62 -8.17
C ALA A 25 7.47 19.11 -8.42
N VAL A 26 7.28 18.70 -9.66
CA VAL A 26 7.43 17.29 -10.06
C VAL A 26 8.79 17.10 -10.73
N SER A 27 9.61 16.22 -10.19
CA SER A 27 10.84 15.76 -10.83
C SER A 27 10.60 14.44 -11.54
N ARG A 28 11.36 14.19 -12.59
CA ARG A 28 11.34 12.90 -13.27
C ARG A 28 11.75 11.73 -12.36
N ASP A 29 12.44 12.02 -11.26
CA ASP A 29 12.90 11.01 -10.31
C ASP A 29 11.77 10.38 -9.49
N PHE A 30 10.58 11.01 -9.46
CA PHE A 30 9.37 10.42 -8.89
C PHE A 30 8.70 9.41 -9.81
N ASN A 31 8.94 9.49 -11.11
CA ASN A 31 8.25 8.68 -12.10
C ASN A 31 8.57 7.18 -12.03
N PRO A 32 9.82 6.74 -11.79
CA PRO A 32 10.15 5.31 -11.76
C PRO A 32 9.78 4.60 -10.45
N GLY A 33 9.42 5.31 -9.39
CA GLY A 33 9.20 4.74 -8.06
C GLY A 33 8.19 3.57 -8.02
N PRO A 34 6.96 3.73 -8.50
CA PRO A 34 5.99 2.64 -8.52
C PRO A 34 6.41 1.46 -9.41
N PHE A 35 7.09 1.72 -10.53
CA PHE A 35 7.61 0.67 -11.38
C PHE A 35 8.79 -0.08 -10.73
N GLY A 36 9.68 0.63 -10.04
CA GLY A 36 10.77 0.03 -9.28
C GLY A 36 10.25 -0.89 -8.17
N ALA A 37 9.21 -0.49 -7.46
CA ALA A 37 8.54 -1.34 -6.47
C ALA A 37 7.96 -2.60 -7.11
N PHE A 38 7.30 -2.48 -8.27
CA PHE A 38 6.82 -3.62 -9.04
C PHE A 38 7.96 -4.55 -9.47
N GLU A 39 9.10 -4.01 -9.91
CA GLU A 39 10.25 -4.84 -10.29
C GLU A 39 10.77 -5.67 -9.10
N MET A 40 10.78 -5.12 -7.90
CA MET A 40 11.15 -5.88 -6.70
C MET A 40 10.18 -7.05 -6.47
N VAL A 41 8.87 -6.80 -6.55
CA VAL A 41 7.83 -7.85 -6.44
C VAL A 41 7.98 -8.88 -7.55
N LYS A 42 8.11 -8.45 -8.80
CA LYS A 42 8.31 -9.32 -9.96
C LYS A 42 9.53 -10.22 -9.77
N ASN A 43 10.66 -9.66 -9.43
CA ASN A 43 11.91 -10.40 -9.29
C ASN A 43 11.87 -11.42 -8.13
N ALA A 44 11.11 -11.14 -7.08
CA ALA A 44 10.92 -12.08 -5.97
C ALA A 44 9.92 -13.19 -6.31
N ILE A 45 8.81 -12.87 -6.96
CA ILE A 45 7.66 -13.76 -7.11
C ILE A 45 7.72 -14.58 -8.40
N VAL A 46 8.11 -13.98 -9.52
CA VAL A 46 8.02 -14.65 -10.83
C VAL A 46 8.86 -15.92 -10.92
N PRO A 47 10.09 -15.99 -10.37
CA PRO A 47 10.83 -17.24 -10.32
C PRO A 47 10.11 -18.33 -9.52
N LEU A 48 9.36 -17.97 -8.47
CA LEU A 48 8.62 -18.91 -7.64
C LEU A 48 7.42 -19.50 -8.38
N ILE A 49 6.58 -18.65 -8.99
CA ILE A 49 5.38 -19.13 -9.69
C ILE A 49 5.69 -19.93 -10.97
N ASN A 50 6.92 -19.84 -11.48
CA ASN A 50 7.42 -20.61 -12.62
C ASN A 50 8.37 -21.74 -12.22
N HIS A 51 8.57 -21.97 -10.93
CA HIS A 51 9.44 -23.06 -10.47
C HIS A 51 8.79 -24.42 -10.74
N PRO A 52 9.52 -25.43 -11.27
CA PRO A 52 8.94 -26.73 -11.64
C PRO A 52 8.20 -27.47 -10.52
N LEU A 53 8.61 -27.24 -9.27
CA LEU A 53 8.00 -27.90 -8.11
C LEU A 53 6.79 -27.16 -7.54
N ILE A 54 6.48 -25.95 -8.00
CA ILE A 54 5.41 -25.13 -7.42
C ILE A 54 4.03 -25.73 -7.63
N ASP A 55 3.86 -26.51 -8.71
CA ASP A 55 2.59 -27.16 -9.01
C ASP A 55 2.24 -28.31 -8.02
N SER A 56 3.22 -28.76 -7.23
CA SER A 56 2.97 -29.68 -6.11
C SER A 56 2.32 -29.01 -4.91
N ILE A 57 2.36 -27.66 -4.85
CA ILE A 57 1.75 -26.84 -3.80
C ILE A 57 1.00 -25.68 -4.48
N PRO A 58 -0.11 -25.98 -5.17
CA PRO A 58 -0.82 -24.97 -5.98
C PRO A 58 -1.34 -23.80 -5.16
N GLU A 59 -1.62 -23.95 -3.88
CA GLU A 59 -2.04 -22.89 -2.98
C GLU A 59 -0.92 -21.83 -2.81
N MET A 60 0.34 -22.25 -2.71
CA MET A 60 1.48 -21.32 -2.68
C MET A 60 1.65 -20.58 -4.00
N LYS A 61 1.47 -21.29 -5.13
CA LYS A 61 1.45 -20.64 -6.45
C LYS A 61 0.34 -19.60 -6.55
N ALA A 62 -0.86 -19.95 -6.10
CA ALA A 62 -2.03 -19.07 -6.13
C ALA A 62 -1.81 -17.78 -5.32
N ILE A 63 -1.27 -17.89 -4.10
CA ILE A 63 -0.96 -16.73 -3.24
C ILE A 63 0.09 -15.83 -3.91
N ASN A 64 1.19 -16.39 -4.37
CA ASN A 64 2.23 -15.61 -5.02
C ASN A 64 1.73 -14.95 -6.31
N LEU A 65 0.92 -15.66 -7.11
CA LEU A 65 0.30 -15.10 -8.31
C LEU A 65 -0.67 -13.95 -7.97
N LEU A 66 -1.40 -14.04 -6.85
CA LEU A 66 -2.24 -12.94 -6.39
C LEU A 66 -1.42 -11.69 -6.07
N LEU A 67 -0.33 -11.82 -5.33
CA LEU A 67 0.55 -10.69 -5.00
C LEU A 67 1.18 -10.07 -6.25
N PHE A 68 1.57 -10.88 -7.21
CA PHE A 68 2.04 -10.40 -8.52
C PHE A 68 0.95 -9.62 -9.27
N ASN A 69 -0.30 -10.12 -9.24
CA ASN A 69 -1.43 -9.48 -9.92
C ASN A 69 -1.84 -8.15 -9.26
N ILE A 70 -1.81 -8.06 -7.93
CA ILE A 70 -2.06 -6.80 -7.21
C ILE A 70 -1.06 -5.73 -7.66
N SER A 71 0.23 -6.06 -7.67
CA SER A 71 1.27 -5.13 -8.10
C SER A 71 1.19 -4.80 -9.59
N SER A 72 0.84 -5.78 -10.43
CA SER A 72 0.67 -5.60 -11.88
C SER A 72 -0.50 -4.69 -12.22
N GLN A 73 -1.61 -4.80 -11.50
CA GLN A 73 -2.76 -3.93 -11.69
C GLN A 73 -2.41 -2.47 -11.39
N GLN A 74 -1.67 -2.21 -10.31
CA GLN A 74 -1.21 -0.85 -9.98
C GLN A 74 -0.32 -0.27 -11.07
N VAL A 75 0.60 -1.06 -11.62
CA VAL A 75 1.46 -0.63 -12.75
C VAL A 75 0.63 -0.32 -13.99
N ALA A 76 -0.34 -1.18 -14.33
CA ALA A 76 -1.24 -0.95 -15.45
C ALA A 76 -2.01 0.37 -15.32
N ASP A 77 -2.51 0.67 -14.12
CA ASP A 77 -3.26 1.90 -13.85
C ASP A 77 -2.40 3.17 -13.95
N ILE A 78 -1.13 3.09 -13.57
CA ILE A 78 -0.22 4.25 -13.55
C ILE A 78 0.43 4.48 -14.91
N TYR A 79 0.91 3.42 -15.56
CA TYR A 79 1.77 3.52 -16.75
C TYR A 79 1.07 3.09 -18.04
N GLY A 80 -0.09 2.43 -17.95
CA GLY A 80 -0.78 1.88 -19.11
C GLY A 80 -0.21 0.53 -19.57
N PRO A 81 -0.16 0.27 -20.88
CA PRO A 81 0.33 -0.99 -21.44
C PRO A 81 1.75 -1.33 -21.00
N PHE A 82 1.98 -2.59 -20.62
CA PHE A 82 3.31 -3.13 -20.27
C PHE A 82 3.40 -4.63 -20.56
N PRO A 83 4.60 -5.25 -20.53
CA PRO A 83 4.79 -6.66 -20.88
C PRO A 83 4.31 -7.64 -19.77
N TYR A 84 3.05 -7.58 -19.40
CA TYR A 84 2.48 -8.38 -18.31
C TYR A 84 2.67 -9.89 -18.51
N VAL A 85 2.30 -10.39 -19.72
CA VAL A 85 2.35 -11.84 -19.99
C VAL A 85 3.79 -12.34 -20.01
N ASP A 86 4.69 -11.61 -20.67
CA ASP A 86 6.11 -11.95 -20.73
C ASP A 86 6.77 -11.95 -19.35
N TYR A 87 6.45 -10.96 -18.52
CA TYR A 87 6.94 -10.88 -17.15
C TYR A 87 6.38 -12.01 -16.28
N LYS A 88 5.08 -12.28 -16.35
CA LYS A 88 4.46 -13.40 -15.64
C LYS A 88 5.09 -14.74 -16.01
N GLY A 89 5.41 -14.93 -17.30
CA GLY A 89 6.04 -16.12 -17.83
C GLY A 89 7.55 -16.21 -17.59
N ASN A 90 8.14 -15.31 -16.81
CA ASN A 90 9.59 -15.26 -16.54
C ASN A 90 10.47 -15.15 -17.79
N LYS A 91 9.99 -14.45 -18.80
CA LYS A 91 10.80 -14.17 -20.00
C LYS A 91 11.94 -13.22 -19.65
N VAL A 92 13.15 -13.59 -19.99
CA VAL A 92 14.39 -12.85 -19.64
C VAL A 92 15.05 -12.16 -20.83
N ALA A 93 14.63 -12.48 -22.05
CA ALA A 93 15.25 -11.96 -23.28
C ALA A 93 14.31 -11.07 -24.09
N ASN A 94 14.84 -9.98 -24.63
CA ASN A 94 14.14 -9.12 -25.58
C ASN A 94 13.90 -9.82 -26.93
N PRO A 95 12.89 -9.40 -27.71
CA PRO A 95 11.95 -8.32 -27.39
C PRO A 95 10.84 -8.75 -26.41
N PHE A 96 10.39 -7.80 -25.59
CA PHE A 96 9.19 -7.98 -24.77
C PHE A 96 7.95 -7.48 -25.53
N GLU A 97 6.85 -8.24 -25.44
CA GLU A 97 5.58 -7.87 -26.04
C GLU A 97 4.71 -7.11 -25.03
N TYR A 98 4.32 -5.89 -25.42
CA TYR A 98 3.42 -5.07 -24.59
C TYR A 98 1.98 -5.54 -24.74
N ASN A 99 1.34 -5.76 -23.62
CA ASN A 99 -0.09 -6.07 -23.57
C ASN A 99 -0.88 -4.79 -23.36
N ASP A 100 -2.00 -4.62 -24.06
CA ASP A 100 -2.94 -3.53 -23.81
C ASP A 100 -3.67 -3.70 -22.46
N LEU A 101 -4.28 -2.63 -21.98
CA LEU A 101 -4.96 -2.63 -20.68
C LEU A 101 -6.11 -3.65 -20.60
N ARG A 102 -6.90 -3.81 -21.68
CA ARG A 102 -7.97 -4.81 -21.70
C ARG A 102 -7.40 -6.22 -21.54
N SER A 103 -6.34 -6.53 -22.28
CA SER A 103 -5.65 -7.81 -22.20
C SER A 103 -5.08 -8.06 -20.80
N ILE A 104 -4.44 -7.05 -20.19
CA ILE A 104 -3.91 -7.15 -18.82
C ILE A 104 -5.04 -7.44 -17.82
N TYR A 105 -6.11 -6.65 -17.84
CA TYR A 105 -7.24 -6.78 -16.92
C TYR A 105 -7.93 -8.14 -17.03
N THR A 106 -8.20 -8.61 -18.25
CA THR A 106 -8.82 -9.91 -18.47
C THR A 106 -7.93 -11.08 -18.06
N ASN A 107 -6.61 -10.95 -18.24
CA ASN A 107 -5.65 -11.95 -17.74
C ASN A 107 -5.60 -11.98 -16.21
N ILE A 108 -5.60 -10.82 -15.56
CA ILE A 108 -5.61 -10.74 -14.09
C ILE A 108 -6.92 -11.35 -13.55
N GLU A 109 -8.05 -11.02 -14.13
CA GLU A 109 -9.36 -11.57 -13.74
C GLU A 109 -9.40 -13.10 -13.86
N ALA A 110 -8.97 -13.65 -14.99
CA ALA A 110 -8.89 -15.10 -15.18
C ALA A 110 -7.94 -15.78 -14.16
N ASN A 111 -6.85 -15.11 -13.80
CA ASN A 111 -5.98 -15.59 -12.71
C ASN A 111 -6.70 -15.53 -11.36
N VAL A 112 -7.45 -14.46 -11.07
CA VAL A 112 -8.21 -14.34 -9.81
C VAL A 112 -9.21 -15.48 -9.68
N ASP A 113 -9.97 -15.79 -10.71
CA ASP A 113 -10.91 -16.91 -10.69
C ASP A 113 -10.19 -18.26 -10.43
N SER A 114 -9.05 -18.47 -11.08
CA SER A 114 -8.24 -19.67 -10.86
C SER A 114 -7.68 -19.75 -9.43
N ILE A 115 -7.24 -18.61 -8.88
CA ILE A 115 -6.75 -18.48 -7.51
C ILE A 115 -7.86 -18.81 -6.52
N VAL A 116 -9.03 -18.18 -6.67
CA VAL A 116 -10.20 -18.39 -5.81
C VAL A 116 -10.62 -19.86 -5.80
N ASN A 117 -10.70 -20.49 -6.98
CA ASN A 117 -11.04 -21.90 -7.11
C ASN A 117 -10.00 -22.80 -6.42
N CYS A 118 -8.72 -22.52 -6.61
CA CYS A 118 -7.63 -23.27 -5.98
C CYS A 118 -7.68 -23.19 -4.44
N LEU A 119 -7.83 -21.96 -3.91
CA LEU A 119 -7.83 -21.71 -2.48
C LEU A 119 -9.11 -22.25 -1.80
N ASN A 120 -10.26 -22.13 -2.43
CA ASN A 120 -11.50 -22.72 -1.94
C ASN A 120 -11.45 -24.26 -1.92
N TYR A 121 -10.76 -24.87 -2.88
CA TYR A 121 -10.60 -26.32 -2.89
C TYR A 121 -9.74 -26.84 -1.75
N PHE A 122 -8.93 -25.98 -1.10
CA PHE A 122 -8.02 -26.37 -0.01
C PHE A 122 -8.73 -27.09 1.14
N VAL A 123 -9.94 -26.72 1.50
CA VAL A 123 -10.72 -27.36 2.56
C VAL A 123 -10.97 -28.86 2.29
N ASN A 124 -11.00 -29.25 1.01
CA ASN A 124 -11.22 -30.63 0.56
C ASN A 124 -9.92 -31.47 0.49
N ARG A 125 -8.77 -30.86 0.78
CA ARG A 125 -7.50 -31.57 0.80
C ARG A 125 -7.40 -32.48 2.03
N PRO A 126 -6.64 -33.58 1.97
CA PRO A 126 -6.36 -34.42 3.13
C PRO A 126 -5.66 -33.63 4.25
N ASP A 127 -5.92 -33.97 5.50
CA ASP A 127 -5.40 -33.23 6.67
C ASP A 127 -3.87 -33.18 6.71
N TRP A 128 -3.19 -34.26 6.35
CA TRP A 128 -1.73 -34.27 6.25
C TRP A 128 -1.20 -33.24 5.24
N TYR A 129 -1.93 -33.06 4.12
CA TYR A 129 -1.57 -32.09 3.09
C TYR A 129 -1.83 -30.66 3.60
N LYS A 130 -2.99 -30.44 4.20
CA LYS A 130 -3.32 -29.12 4.82
C LYS A 130 -2.27 -28.72 5.84
N ALA A 131 -1.93 -29.62 6.76
CA ALA A 131 -0.90 -29.38 7.76
C ALA A 131 0.47 -29.06 7.14
N ARG A 132 0.84 -29.75 6.06
CA ARG A 132 2.08 -29.48 5.32
C ARG A 132 2.08 -28.10 4.68
N VAL A 133 1.02 -27.74 3.95
CA VAL A 133 0.90 -26.44 3.30
C VAL A 133 0.93 -25.31 4.32
N MET A 134 0.16 -25.42 5.40
CA MET A 134 0.11 -24.42 6.47
C MET A 134 1.46 -24.27 7.17
N SER A 135 2.19 -25.38 7.39
CA SER A 135 3.55 -25.33 7.90
C SER A 135 4.51 -24.59 6.97
N LEU A 136 4.43 -24.83 5.66
CA LEU A 136 5.27 -24.13 4.68
C LEU A 136 4.93 -22.65 4.60
N ILE A 137 3.65 -22.29 4.55
CA ILE A 137 3.19 -20.91 4.57
C ILE A 137 3.67 -20.22 5.86
N GLY A 138 3.47 -20.82 7.02
CA GLY A 138 3.87 -20.25 8.31
C GLY A 138 5.38 -20.15 8.53
N GLN A 139 6.18 -21.04 7.93
CA GLN A 139 7.64 -20.98 8.05
C GLN A 139 8.29 -19.95 7.13
N HIS A 140 7.72 -19.70 5.97
CA HIS A 140 8.33 -18.85 4.94
C HIS A 140 7.75 -17.45 4.86
N THR A 141 6.65 -17.21 5.52
CA THR A 141 6.03 -15.87 5.55
C THR A 141 5.64 -15.50 6.96
N ARG A 142 6.50 -14.76 7.64
CA ARG A 142 6.10 -14.03 8.85
C ARG A 142 4.88 -13.14 8.61
N LEU A 143 4.65 -12.76 7.37
CA LEU A 143 3.45 -12.13 6.82
C LEU A 143 2.15 -12.87 7.13
N THR A 144 2.21 -14.20 7.12
CA THR A 144 1.02 -15.02 7.30
C THR A 144 0.70 -15.27 8.77
N GLN A 145 1.66 -15.11 9.68
CA GLN A 145 1.43 -15.42 11.08
C GLN A 145 0.46 -14.45 11.78
N ASP A 146 0.42 -13.20 11.38
CA ASP A 146 -0.44 -12.21 12.02
C ASP A 146 -1.75 -11.99 11.27
N TRP A 147 -1.67 -11.87 9.97
CA TRP A 147 -2.86 -11.73 9.14
C TRP A 147 -3.58 -13.07 8.92
N TYR A 148 -2.79 -14.10 8.85
CA TYR A 148 -3.20 -15.47 8.92
C TYR A 148 -2.99 -15.98 10.33
N ASN A 149 -3.96 -15.88 11.14
CA ASN A 149 -4.09 -16.97 12.09
C ASN A 149 -4.34 -18.21 11.23
N PRO A 150 -3.37 -19.13 11.10
CA PRO A 150 -3.50 -20.27 10.20
C PRO A 150 -4.41 -21.32 10.80
N GLY A 151 -5.53 -20.79 11.35
CA GLY A 151 -6.45 -21.67 11.99
C GLY A 151 -6.88 -22.72 11.06
N GLU A 152 -7.11 -22.64 9.86
CA GLU A 152 -7.59 -23.84 9.16
C GLU A 152 -7.99 -23.61 7.70
N ASP A 153 -8.07 -22.37 7.22
CA ASP A 153 -8.52 -22.10 5.86
C ASP A 153 -7.75 -20.93 5.20
N LEU A 154 -7.90 -20.80 3.92
CA LEU A 154 -7.29 -19.74 3.13
C LEU A 154 -8.31 -18.66 2.74
N SER A 155 -9.42 -18.55 3.49
CA SER A 155 -10.54 -17.67 3.17
C SER A 155 -10.17 -16.19 3.09
N ARG A 156 -9.23 -15.73 3.91
CA ARG A 156 -8.76 -14.33 3.82
C ARG A 156 -8.09 -14.02 2.49
N TRP A 157 -7.32 -14.97 1.93
CA TRP A 157 -6.74 -14.81 0.60
C TRP A 157 -7.80 -14.85 -0.50
N VAL A 158 -8.82 -15.66 -0.34
CA VAL A 158 -9.98 -15.65 -1.25
C VAL A 158 -10.66 -14.29 -1.24
N ARG A 159 -10.91 -13.72 -0.04
CA ARG A 159 -11.49 -12.38 0.09
C ARG A 159 -10.61 -11.30 -0.53
N LEU A 160 -9.29 -11.38 -0.35
CA LEU A 160 -8.35 -10.44 -0.97
C LEU A 160 -8.38 -10.56 -2.50
N ALA A 161 -8.39 -11.78 -3.04
CA ALA A 161 -8.48 -12.01 -4.47
C ALA A 161 -9.77 -11.45 -5.08
N ASN A 162 -10.91 -11.70 -4.45
CA ASN A 162 -12.19 -11.14 -4.86
C ASN A 162 -12.23 -9.61 -4.72
N SER A 163 -11.60 -9.06 -3.69
CA SER A 163 -11.49 -7.60 -3.52
C SER A 163 -10.65 -6.95 -4.62
N LEU A 164 -9.61 -7.62 -5.11
CA LEU A 164 -8.88 -7.19 -6.30
C LEU A 164 -9.79 -7.16 -7.54
N LYS A 165 -10.60 -8.22 -7.76
CA LYS A 165 -11.58 -8.27 -8.87
C LYS A 165 -12.60 -7.14 -8.76
N LEU A 166 -13.15 -6.91 -7.56
CA LEU A 166 -14.08 -5.79 -7.32
C LEU A 166 -13.44 -4.43 -7.60
N ARG A 167 -12.20 -4.21 -7.15
CA ARG A 167 -11.46 -2.98 -7.43
C ARG A 167 -11.28 -2.77 -8.93
N MET A 168 -10.88 -3.79 -9.67
CA MET A 168 -10.75 -3.74 -11.12
C MET A 168 -12.09 -3.44 -11.79
N ALA A 169 -13.18 -4.05 -11.34
CA ALA A 169 -14.52 -3.76 -11.81
C ALA A 169 -14.89 -2.28 -11.64
N MET A 170 -14.59 -1.69 -10.48
CA MET A 170 -14.86 -0.27 -10.23
C MET A 170 -14.08 0.66 -11.16
N HIS A 171 -12.87 0.29 -11.59
CA HIS A 171 -12.10 1.06 -12.59
C HIS A 171 -12.73 1.00 -13.98
N LEU A 172 -13.49 -0.05 -14.29
CA LEU A 172 -14.14 -0.23 -15.60
C LEU A 172 -15.49 0.47 -15.74
N THR A 173 -16.06 1.02 -14.68
CA THR A 173 -17.46 1.53 -14.65
C THR A 173 -17.82 2.54 -15.74
N LYS A 174 -16.83 3.30 -16.25
CA LYS A 174 -17.04 4.27 -17.34
C LYS A 174 -16.53 3.80 -18.70
N VAL A 175 -15.73 2.74 -18.72
CA VAL A 175 -15.08 2.23 -19.95
C VAL A 175 -15.85 1.06 -20.50
N ASP A 176 -16.31 0.15 -19.63
CA ASP A 176 -17.07 -1.05 -19.97
C ASP A 176 -18.04 -1.37 -18.82
N PRO A 177 -19.19 -0.66 -18.74
CA PRO A 177 -20.12 -0.78 -17.62
C PRO A 177 -20.71 -2.18 -17.44
N GLU A 178 -20.95 -2.90 -18.54
CA GLU A 178 -21.50 -4.26 -18.50
C GLU A 178 -20.50 -5.24 -17.87
N LEU A 179 -19.24 -5.16 -18.29
CA LEU A 179 -18.17 -5.96 -17.72
C LEU A 179 -17.90 -5.58 -16.26
N ALA A 180 -17.95 -4.29 -15.94
CA ALA A 180 -17.80 -3.77 -14.59
C ALA A 180 -18.87 -4.35 -13.66
N GLN A 181 -20.14 -4.30 -14.06
CA GLN A 181 -21.25 -4.86 -13.30
C GLN A 181 -21.05 -6.37 -13.08
N LYS A 182 -20.78 -7.12 -14.15
CA LYS A 182 -20.56 -8.56 -14.08
C LYS A 182 -19.49 -8.92 -13.05
N TRP A 183 -18.30 -8.34 -13.17
CA TRP A 183 -17.20 -8.66 -12.27
C TRP A 183 -17.46 -8.22 -10.83
N ALA A 184 -18.12 -7.08 -10.63
CA ALA A 184 -18.46 -6.62 -9.30
C ALA A 184 -19.44 -7.57 -8.61
N GLU A 185 -20.53 -7.97 -9.29
CA GLU A 185 -21.52 -8.90 -8.76
C GLU A 185 -20.91 -10.28 -8.45
N GLU A 186 -20.09 -10.82 -9.36
CA GLU A 186 -19.36 -12.08 -9.15
C GLU A 186 -18.42 -12.00 -7.93
N ALA A 187 -17.63 -10.92 -7.81
CA ALA A 187 -16.70 -10.73 -6.71
C ALA A 187 -17.42 -10.64 -5.36
N VAL A 188 -18.51 -9.86 -5.28
CA VAL A 188 -19.30 -9.70 -4.05
C VAL A 188 -19.99 -11.02 -3.68
N ALA A 189 -20.55 -11.74 -4.65
CA ALA A 189 -21.19 -13.03 -4.40
C ALA A 189 -20.19 -14.09 -3.90
N SER A 190 -18.92 -14.02 -4.33
CA SER A 190 -17.85 -14.92 -3.91
C SER A 190 -17.23 -14.52 -2.55
N GLY A 191 -17.54 -13.33 -2.05
CA GLY A 191 -17.08 -12.80 -0.75
C GLY A 191 -15.82 -11.94 -0.86
N VAL A 192 -15.98 -10.67 -0.53
CA VAL A 192 -14.92 -9.65 -0.50
C VAL A 192 -14.51 -9.32 0.95
N ILE A 193 -13.54 -8.45 1.12
CA ILE A 193 -13.22 -7.84 2.42
C ILE A 193 -14.34 -6.86 2.79
N GLU A 194 -15.02 -7.09 3.90
CA GLU A 194 -16.18 -6.30 4.36
C GLU A 194 -15.91 -5.55 5.67
N ALA A 195 -14.96 -6.02 6.47
CA ALA A 195 -14.68 -5.48 7.78
C ALA A 195 -13.19 -5.27 8.03
N GLY A 196 -12.86 -4.37 8.96
CA GLY A 196 -11.47 -4.00 9.26
C GLY A 196 -10.59 -5.17 9.73
N ASP A 197 -11.15 -6.14 10.43
CA ASP A 197 -10.44 -7.34 10.87
C ASP A 197 -10.11 -8.35 9.74
N GLN A 198 -10.70 -8.14 8.56
CA GLN A 198 -10.45 -8.93 7.36
C GLN A 198 -9.39 -8.30 6.45
N GLN A 199 -8.94 -7.09 6.74
CA GLN A 199 -7.94 -6.40 5.91
C GLN A 199 -6.63 -7.18 5.83
N ALA A 200 -6.01 -7.12 4.65
CA ALA A 200 -4.68 -7.64 4.43
C ALA A 200 -3.65 -6.69 5.04
N MET A 201 -3.16 -7.01 6.22
CA MET A 201 -2.24 -6.19 7.00
C MET A 201 -0.90 -6.88 7.19
N LEU A 202 0.16 -6.08 7.19
CA LEU A 202 1.52 -6.50 7.47
C LEU A 202 1.97 -5.84 8.77
N GLN A 203 2.57 -6.61 9.67
CA GLN A 203 3.24 -6.06 10.86
C GLN A 203 4.76 -5.94 10.61
N PRO A 204 5.26 -4.76 10.28
CA PRO A 204 6.66 -4.57 9.89
C PRO A 204 7.65 -5.02 10.95
N ALA A 205 7.35 -4.81 12.23
CA ALA A 205 8.20 -5.22 13.35
C ALA A 205 8.50 -6.73 13.36
N MET A 206 7.57 -7.58 12.91
CA MET A 206 7.82 -9.03 12.80
C MET A 206 8.82 -9.38 11.68
N LEU A 207 8.97 -8.50 10.72
CA LEU A 207 9.96 -8.63 9.64
C LEU A 207 11.30 -7.98 10.00
N GLY A 208 11.40 -7.35 11.16
CA GLY A 208 12.60 -6.70 11.66
C GLY A 208 12.85 -5.29 11.11
N PHE A 209 11.79 -4.59 10.68
CA PHE A 209 11.86 -3.18 10.31
C PHE A 209 10.67 -2.39 10.89
N ASP A 210 10.86 -1.08 11.01
CA ASP A 210 9.79 -0.19 11.46
C ASP A 210 8.79 0.10 10.33
N HIS A 211 7.59 0.52 10.71
CA HIS A 211 6.60 0.95 9.74
C HIS A 211 7.15 2.09 8.87
N PRO A 212 7.11 2.02 7.53
CA PRO A 212 7.73 3.02 6.65
C PRO A 212 7.31 4.46 6.93
N LEU A 213 6.04 4.70 7.27
CA LEU A 213 5.56 6.04 7.62
C LEU A 213 6.20 6.58 8.90
N LEU A 214 6.49 5.71 9.88
CA LEU A 214 7.21 6.12 11.10
C LEU A 214 8.67 6.46 10.78
N VAL A 215 9.32 5.66 9.93
CA VAL A 215 10.70 5.94 9.51
C VAL A 215 10.76 7.30 8.81
N ILE A 216 9.92 7.52 7.80
CA ILE A 216 9.90 8.76 7.02
C ILE A 216 9.53 9.97 7.90
N SER A 217 8.53 9.82 8.76
CA SER A 217 8.06 10.92 9.61
C SER A 217 8.95 11.18 10.82
N ASN A 218 9.24 10.14 11.60
CA ASN A 218 9.81 10.32 12.94
C ASN A 218 11.33 10.15 12.95
N SER A 219 11.87 9.16 12.20
CA SER A 219 13.31 8.94 12.15
C SER A 219 14.01 9.91 11.20
N TRP A 220 13.49 10.09 9.99
CA TRP A 220 14.08 11.01 9.00
C TRP A 220 13.54 12.43 9.12
N GLY A 221 12.33 12.61 9.62
CA GLY A 221 11.70 13.92 9.72
C GLY A 221 11.21 14.50 8.40
N ASP A 222 11.11 13.69 7.36
CA ASP A 222 10.83 14.12 5.98
C ASP A 222 9.38 14.50 5.72
N ILE A 223 8.45 14.06 6.56
CA ILE A 223 7.02 14.43 6.44
C ILE A 223 6.43 14.84 7.78
N ARG A 224 5.46 15.75 7.72
CA ARG A 224 4.63 16.20 8.84
C ARG A 224 3.17 16.27 8.40
N LEU A 225 2.26 16.21 9.38
CA LEU A 225 0.85 16.49 9.14
C LEU A 225 0.68 17.85 8.47
N SER A 226 -0.15 17.94 7.45
CA SER A 226 -0.46 19.23 6.83
C SER A 226 -1.52 20.00 7.63
N ALA A 227 -1.49 21.33 7.54
CA ALA A 227 -2.50 22.20 8.16
C ALA A 227 -3.89 22.03 7.54
N SER A 228 -3.96 21.74 6.23
CA SER A 228 -5.23 21.49 5.54
C SER A 228 -5.87 20.20 6.05
N PHE A 229 -5.09 19.13 6.18
CA PHE A 229 -5.61 17.86 6.67
C PHE A 229 -5.95 17.92 8.16
N GLU A 230 -5.13 18.58 8.98
CA GLU A 230 -5.47 18.86 10.38
C GLU A 230 -6.81 19.56 10.52
N SER A 231 -7.02 20.65 9.74
CA SER A 231 -8.26 21.44 9.77
C SER A 231 -9.47 20.59 9.38
N LEU A 232 -9.32 19.74 8.34
CA LEU A 232 -10.36 18.82 7.91
C LEU A 232 -10.70 17.80 9.01
N LEU A 233 -9.69 17.14 9.56
CA LEU A 233 -9.88 16.14 10.62
C LEU A 233 -10.53 16.73 11.87
N LYS A 234 -10.09 17.91 12.28
CA LYS A 234 -10.67 18.62 13.43
C LYS A 234 -12.11 19.07 13.19
N SER A 235 -12.42 19.63 12.01
CA SER A 235 -13.77 20.06 11.66
C SER A 235 -14.78 18.92 11.62
N LEU A 236 -14.33 17.73 11.24
CA LEU A 236 -15.14 16.51 11.21
C LEU A 236 -15.13 15.75 12.55
N ASN A 237 -14.43 16.25 13.56
CA ASN A 237 -14.16 15.53 14.81
C ASN A 237 -13.66 14.09 14.57
N HIS A 238 -12.79 13.94 13.57
CA HIS A 238 -12.33 12.63 13.14
C HIS A 238 -11.33 12.02 14.15
N PRO A 239 -11.46 10.75 14.52
CA PRO A 239 -10.63 10.13 15.55
C PRO A 239 -9.13 10.06 15.19
N TYR A 240 -8.75 10.17 13.92
CA TYR A 240 -7.35 10.17 13.49
C TYR A 240 -6.53 11.29 14.12
N VAL A 241 -7.14 12.45 14.44
CA VAL A 241 -6.42 13.56 15.07
C VAL A 241 -5.62 13.09 16.29
N ASN A 242 -6.26 12.30 17.16
CA ASN A 242 -5.64 11.90 18.41
C ASN A 242 -5.06 10.47 18.41
N ASN A 243 -5.42 9.66 17.40
CA ASN A 243 -4.98 8.27 17.34
C ASN A 243 -3.80 8.08 16.38
N VAL A 244 -3.82 8.74 15.22
CA VAL A 244 -2.82 8.54 14.16
C VAL A 244 -1.65 9.51 14.33
N PHE A 245 -1.91 10.73 14.78
CA PHE A 245 -0.89 11.77 14.90
C PHE A 245 -0.44 11.99 16.35
N ALA A 246 0.86 12.16 16.51
CA ALA A 246 1.44 12.56 17.79
C ALA A 246 1.17 14.05 18.04
N ARG A 247 1.23 14.48 19.29
CA ARG A 247 1.23 15.89 19.64
C ARG A 247 2.53 16.56 19.20
N ASN A 248 2.53 17.90 19.15
CA ASN A 248 3.70 18.68 18.76
C ASN A 248 4.93 18.36 19.66
N SER A 249 6.06 18.07 19.04
CA SER A 249 7.26 17.63 19.75
C SER A 249 8.05 18.75 20.44
N ALA A 250 7.77 20.01 20.09
CA ALA A 250 8.44 21.18 20.66
C ALA A 250 7.44 22.34 20.88
N GLN A 251 7.81 23.26 21.79
CA GLN A 251 7.10 24.50 21.94
C GLN A 251 7.14 25.31 20.65
N MET A 252 6.00 25.85 20.24
CA MET A 252 5.88 26.72 19.09
C MET A 252 5.35 28.10 19.53
N THR A 253 5.83 29.14 18.86
CA THR A 253 5.40 30.52 19.09
C THR A 253 4.87 31.11 17.79
N HIS A 254 3.63 31.57 17.79
CA HIS A 254 3.06 32.20 16.60
C HIS A 254 3.75 33.54 16.32
N ALA A 255 4.23 33.72 15.11
CA ALA A 255 5.08 34.86 14.75
C ALA A 255 4.43 36.22 15.03
N LYS A 256 3.15 36.40 14.68
CA LYS A 256 2.44 37.67 14.80
C LYS A 256 1.75 37.87 16.14
N THR A 257 1.00 36.87 16.58
CA THR A 257 0.20 36.95 17.82
C THR A 257 1.04 36.72 19.07
N ARG A 258 2.24 36.15 18.92
CA ARG A 258 3.12 35.73 20.04
C ARG A 258 2.47 34.69 20.96
N GLU A 259 1.38 34.10 20.55
CA GLU A 259 0.76 32.99 21.27
C GLU A 259 1.71 31.81 21.33
N VAL A 260 1.84 31.24 22.51
CA VAL A 260 2.72 30.10 22.76
C VAL A 260 1.90 28.82 22.84
N THR A 261 2.22 27.85 22.01
CA THR A 261 1.72 26.48 22.10
C THR A 261 2.80 25.62 22.77
N PRO A 262 2.56 25.14 23.99
CA PRO A 262 3.55 24.30 24.70
C PRO A 262 3.83 23.00 23.91
N ALA A 263 5.00 22.40 24.15
CA ALA A 263 5.29 21.05 23.67
C ALA A 263 4.27 20.04 24.24
N ASP A 264 4.02 18.97 23.49
CA ASP A 264 3.12 17.88 23.85
C ASP A 264 1.68 18.31 24.25
N SER A 265 1.21 19.39 23.65
CA SER A 265 -0.12 19.94 23.98
C SER A 265 -1.17 19.67 22.92
N LEU A 266 -0.84 19.85 21.65
CA LEU A 266 -1.80 19.79 20.54
C LEU A 266 -1.24 19.00 19.35
N VAL A 267 -2.15 18.41 18.59
CA VAL A 267 -1.84 17.99 17.22
C VAL A 267 -1.88 19.23 16.33
N VAL A 268 -0.76 19.51 15.65
CA VAL A 268 -0.58 20.74 14.85
C VAL A 268 0.00 20.36 13.49
N GLY A 269 -0.72 20.76 12.42
CA GLY A 269 -0.29 20.60 11.04
C GLY A 269 0.56 21.76 10.53
N MET A 270 1.49 21.44 9.66
CA MET A 270 2.35 22.39 8.98
C MET A 270 1.67 22.97 7.75
N ARG A 271 1.88 24.24 7.45
CA ARG A 271 1.33 24.88 6.26
C ARG A 271 2.01 24.37 4.99
N GLU A 272 1.23 24.14 3.95
CA GLU A 272 1.71 23.77 2.62
C GLU A 272 2.24 25.00 1.85
N GLY A 273 3.03 24.73 0.81
CA GLY A 273 3.50 25.75 -0.13
C GLY A 273 4.57 26.69 0.42
N ILE A 274 5.08 26.44 1.62
CA ILE A 274 6.20 27.22 2.17
C ILE A 274 7.47 26.73 1.50
N PRO A 275 8.24 27.64 0.81
CA PRO A 275 9.52 27.27 0.22
C PRO A 275 10.46 26.80 1.32
N THR A 276 10.94 25.57 1.19
CA THR A 276 11.96 25.05 2.07
C THR A 276 13.30 25.66 1.67
N GLY A 277 14.10 26.07 2.62
CA GLY A 277 15.43 26.63 2.40
C GLY A 277 15.52 28.17 2.34
N ILE A 278 14.47 28.90 2.06
CA ILE A 278 14.47 30.35 2.19
C ILE A 278 13.74 30.73 3.47
N GLY A 279 14.53 31.09 4.51
CA GLY A 279 13.96 31.61 5.75
C GLY A 279 13.11 30.57 6.49
N GLN A 280 13.67 29.43 6.75
CA GLN A 280 13.16 28.53 7.79
C GLN A 280 13.38 29.17 9.15
N SER A 281 12.81 30.35 9.34
CA SER A 281 12.68 30.89 10.69
C SER A 281 11.67 30.02 11.42
N ALA A 282 11.88 29.83 12.70
CA ALA A 282 10.88 29.23 13.58
C ALA A 282 9.48 29.85 13.43
N ASP A 283 9.43 31.09 12.89
CA ASP A 283 8.23 31.85 12.66
C ASP A 283 7.43 31.41 11.41
N ASN A 284 8.10 30.92 10.38
CA ASN A 284 7.46 30.57 9.10
C ASN A 284 7.25 29.05 8.96
N ASN A 285 8.22 28.28 9.37
CA ASN A 285 8.21 26.84 9.21
C ASN A 285 9.23 26.16 10.13
N PRO A 286 8.99 26.07 11.44
CA PRO A 286 9.88 25.34 12.32
C PRO A 286 9.93 23.86 11.87
N GLN A 287 11.12 23.39 11.54
CA GLN A 287 11.35 21.97 11.17
C GLN A 287 10.96 21.00 12.28
N ILE A 288 10.92 21.45 13.49
CA ILE A 288 10.58 20.72 14.70
C ILE A 288 9.38 21.36 15.36
N GLY A 289 8.48 20.53 15.90
CA GLY A 289 7.29 21.01 16.61
C GLY A 289 5.98 20.63 15.98
N TYR A 290 5.95 20.43 14.65
CA TYR A 290 4.76 19.92 13.99
C TYR A 290 4.57 18.42 14.19
N SER A 291 3.32 17.98 14.13
CA SER A 291 2.95 16.60 14.42
C SER A 291 3.41 15.64 13.33
N GLY A 292 4.10 14.60 13.76
CA GLY A 292 4.35 13.38 12.99
C GLY A 292 3.33 12.29 13.33
N PHE A 293 3.63 11.06 12.98
CA PHE A 293 2.80 9.90 13.33
C PHE A 293 3.00 9.47 14.79
N ASN A 294 1.93 8.94 15.39
CA ASN A 294 2.01 8.34 16.71
C ASN A 294 2.55 6.89 16.59
N PRO A 295 3.74 6.59 17.13
CA PRO A 295 4.33 5.26 17.00
C PRO A 295 3.56 4.15 17.71
N GLU A 296 2.77 4.48 18.71
CA GLU A 296 1.98 3.50 19.46
C GLU A 296 0.83 2.92 18.62
N ASN A 297 0.33 3.69 17.66
CA ASN A 297 -0.87 3.35 16.91
C ASN A 297 -0.59 3.01 15.43
N ILE A 298 0.63 3.25 14.93
CA ILE A 298 1.04 2.93 13.57
C ILE A 298 1.93 1.69 13.58
N VAL A 299 1.33 0.54 13.83
CA VAL A 299 2.05 -0.74 13.95
C VAL A 299 1.79 -1.69 12.78
N MET A 300 0.69 -1.49 12.04
CA MET A 300 0.29 -2.34 10.93
C MET A 300 0.24 -1.54 9.63
N ALA A 301 0.68 -2.15 8.55
CA ALA A 301 0.59 -1.58 7.20
C ALA A 301 -0.32 -2.44 6.32
N PRO A 302 -1.21 -1.85 5.53
CA PRO A 302 -1.96 -2.61 4.54
C PRO A 302 -1.00 -3.19 3.50
N ILE A 303 -1.25 -4.42 3.07
CA ILE A 303 -0.48 -5.05 1.98
C ILE A 303 -0.85 -4.40 0.64
N TYR A 304 -1.99 -3.69 0.63
CA TYR A 304 -2.51 -3.15 -0.61
C TYR A 304 -3.45 -1.96 -0.36
#